data_e760e1ed705123d79f315418d7805723
#
_entry.id   e760e1ed705123d79f315418d7805723
#
_cell.length_a   1.000
_cell.length_b   1.000
_cell.length_c   1.000
_cell.angle_alpha   90.00
_cell.angle_beta   90.00
_cell.angle_gamma   90.00
#
_symmetry.space_group_name_H-M   'P 1'
#
loop_
_entity.id
_entity.type
_entity.pdbx_description
1 polymer ?
#
loop_
_entity_poly.entity_id
_entity_poly.type
_entity_poly.pdbx_seq_one_letter_code
_entity_poly.pdbx_strand_id
1 'polypeptide(L)'
;DSLHAGVVEIIVGKNAHCRYTTIQNWSKNIYNLVTQRAKVMEGGSMEWVDGNIGSLVTMKYHCCVLAGERAKGTVITIAVGDKGQIIDSGAKMIHAAPHTSSQIISKSIARNGGKTNYRGLVRHNKNAYDCKSKVECDRLILDKISTSDTVPTNIMANNDSIIEHEATVSKVSEDQLFYLMSRGLTKAQATEMIVMGFIEPFSRELPMEYAVELNQLIKLDMSEDAIG
;
A
#
# COMPACT_ATOMS: atom_id res chain seq x y z
N ASP A 1 2.95 -23.31 -11.82
CA ASP A 1 2.25 -22.07 -11.40
C ASP A 1 0.94 -22.43 -10.73
N SER A 2 0.58 -21.71 -9.68
CA SER A 2 -0.66 -21.91 -8.92
C SER A 2 -1.44 -20.59 -8.83
N LEU A 3 -2.75 -20.70 -8.60
CA LEU A 3 -3.64 -19.56 -8.48
C LEU A 3 -4.21 -19.49 -7.06
N HIS A 4 -4.05 -18.34 -6.42
CA HIS A 4 -4.84 -17.93 -5.27
C HIS A 4 -5.81 -16.84 -5.70
N ALA A 5 -7.11 -17.11 -5.58
CA ALA A 5 -8.16 -16.13 -5.83
C ALA A 5 -9.01 -15.98 -4.57
N GLY A 6 -9.22 -14.73 -4.15
CA GLY A 6 -9.96 -14.45 -2.93
C GLY A 6 -10.87 -13.23 -3.07
N VAL A 7 -12.04 -13.31 -2.44
CA VAL A 7 -12.97 -12.18 -2.30
C VAL A 7 -13.29 -12.01 -0.83
N VAL A 8 -13.15 -10.78 -0.34
CA VAL A 8 -13.53 -10.40 1.02
C VAL A 8 -14.52 -9.24 0.93
N GLU A 9 -15.70 -9.43 1.51
CA GLU A 9 -16.71 -8.38 1.61
C GLU A 9 -17.04 -8.13 3.08
N ILE A 10 -16.96 -6.85 3.50
CA ILE A 10 -17.20 -6.42 4.88
C ILE A 10 -18.31 -5.37 4.88
N ILE A 11 -19.26 -5.53 5.79
CA ILE A 11 -20.28 -4.51 6.07
C ILE A 11 -20.00 -3.96 7.46
N VAL A 12 -19.56 -2.70 7.52
CA VAL A 12 -19.32 -2.00 8.78
C VAL A 12 -20.61 -1.28 9.16
N GLY A 13 -21.22 -1.71 10.25
CA GLY A 13 -22.48 -1.16 10.76
C GLY A 13 -22.34 0.29 11.27
N LYS A 14 -23.47 0.86 11.66
CA LYS A 14 -23.54 2.22 12.22
C LYS A 14 -22.64 2.35 13.46
N ASN A 15 -21.77 3.38 13.45
CA ASN A 15 -20.79 3.68 14.51
C ASN A 15 -19.84 2.52 14.86
N ALA A 16 -19.76 1.48 14.01
CA ALA A 16 -18.84 0.38 14.20
C ALA A 16 -17.46 0.70 13.61
N HIS A 17 -16.44 0.02 14.13
CA HIS A 17 -15.09 0.08 13.62
C HIS A 17 -14.63 -1.32 13.21
N CYS A 18 -13.97 -1.43 12.07
CA CYS A 18 -13.33 -2.66 11.61
C CYS A 18 -11.92 -2.34 11.08
N ARG A 19 -10.92 -3.01 11.62
CA ARG A 19 -9.58 -3.06 11.05
C ARG A 19 -9.32 -4.47 10.53
N TYR A 20 -8.91 -4.58 9.27
CA TYR A 20 -8.55 -5.84 8.64
C TYR A 20 -7.10 -5.78 8.19
N THR A 21 -6.25 -6.55 8.85
CA THR A 21 -4.81 -6.58 8.60
C THR A 21 -4.42 -7.88 7.91
N THR A 22 -3.65 -7.79 6.84
CA THR A 22 -3.06 -8.95 6.16
C THR A 22 -1.60 -8.70 5.79
N ILE A 23 -0.79 -9.75 5.88
CA ILE A 23 0.53 -9.81 5.24
C ILE A 23 0.51 -11.04 4.34
N GLN A 24 0.78 -10.85 3.06
CA GLN A 24 0.81 -11.93 2.09
C GLN A 24 2.24 -12.11 1.56
N ASN A 25 2.79 -13.29 1.83
CA ASN A 25 4.09 -13.74 1.34
C ASN A 25 3.93 -15.11 0.67
N TRP A 26 3.41 -15.11 -0.55
CA TRP A 26 3.21 -16.32 -1.33
C TRP A 26 4.50 -16.68 -2.09
N SER A 27 4.66 -17.97 -2.39
CA SER A 27 5.76 -18.45 -3.24
C SER A 27 5.79 -17.75 -4.60
N LYS A 28 6.99 -17.57 -5.18
CA LYS A 28 7.22 -16.82 -6.44
C LYS A 28 6.65 -17.50 -7.71
N ASN A 29 5.83 -18.54 -7.59
CA ASN A 29 5.13 -19.21 -8.68
C ASN A 29 3.60 -19.06 -8.57
N ILE A 30 3.10 -18.18 -7.71
CA ILE A 30 1.67 -18.00 -7.44
C ILE A 30 1.14 -16.71 -8.08
N TYR A 31 0.01 -16.83 -8.76
CA TYR A 31 -0.83 -15.71 -9.15
C TYR A 31 -1.79 -15.42 -8.00
N ASN A 32 -1.67 -14.26 -7.39
CA ASN A 32 -2.44 -13.83 -6.23
C ASN A 32 -3.45 -12.75 -6.66
N LEU A 33 -4.70 -13.16 -6.89
CA LEU A 33 -5.76 -12.30 -7.41
C LEU A 33 -6.83 -12.11 -6.32
N VAL A 34 -6.85 -10.93 -5.70
CA VAL A 34 -7.70 -10.67 -4.53
C VAL A 34 -8.50 -9.39 -4.70
N THR A 35 -9.79 -9.48 -4.41
CA THR A 35 -10.68 -8.33 -4.29
C THR A 35 -11.15 -8.18 -2.86
N GLN A 36 -10.96 -6.99 -2.29
CA GLN A 36 -11.40 -6.67 -0.93
C GLN A 36 -12.30 -5.43 -0.97
N ARG A 37 -13.51 -5.55 -0.44
CA ARG A 37 -14.51 -4.49 -0.46
C ARG A 37 -15.16 -4.32 0.89
N ALA A 38 -15.32 -3.07 1.32
CA ALA A 38 -16.11 -2.72 2.49
C ALA A 38 -17.21 -1.73 2.13
N LYS A 39 -18.40 -1.92 2.72
CA LYS A 39 -19.48 -0.93 2.76
C LYS A 39 -19.58 -0.38 4.17
N VAL A 40 -19.40 0.93 4.31
CA VAL A 40 -19.31 1.59 5.61
C VAL A 40 -20.57 2.43 5.82
N MET A 41 -21.30 2.12 6.89
CA MET A 41 -22.55 2.80 7.24
C MET A 41 -22.27 4.07 8.08
N GLU A 42 -23.32 4.79 8.45
CA GLU A 42 -23.26 6.05 9.17
C GLU A 42 -22.34 5.99 10.40
N GLY A 43 -21.40 6.93 10.47
CA GLY A 43 -20.42 7.03 11.57
C GLY A 43 -19.46 5.85 11.68
N GLY A 44 -19.57 4.85 10.80
CA GLY A 44 -18.69 3.69 10.80
C GLY A 44 -17.30 4.01 10.27
N SER A 45 -16.31 3.18 10.61
CA SER A 45 -14.97 3.30 10.05
C SER A 45 -14.37 1.96 9.65
N MET A 46 -13.73 1.93 8.47
CA MET A 46 -13.01 0.77 7.95
C MET A 46 -11.54 1.11 7.73
N GLU A 47 -10.67 0.23 8.20
CA GLU A 47 -9.23 0.31 7.96
C GLU A 47 -8.73 -0.99 7.32
N TRP A 48 -8.17 -0.87 6.12
CA TRP A 48 -7.40 -1.93 5.48
C TRP A 48 -5.91 -1.67 5.71
N VAL A 49 -5.20 -2.65 6.28
CA VAL A 49 -3.75 -2.61 6.47
C VAL A 49 -3.15 -3.83 5.79
N ASP A 50 -2.32 -3.62 4.76
CA ASP A 50 -1.96 -4.69 3.85
C ASP A 50 -0.50 -4.67 3.42
N GLY A 51 0.20 -5.79 3.63
CA GLY A 51 1.56 -6.04 3.15
C GLY A 51 1.56 -7.10 2.05
N ASN A 52 2.12 -6.77 0.90
CA ASN A 52 2.26 -7.66 -0.25
C ASN A 52 3.73 -7.91 -0.55
N ILE A 53 4.18 -9.12 -0.27
CA ILE A 53 5.51 -9.64 -0.51
C ILE A 53 5.34 -11.00 -1.18
N GLY A 54 6.27 -11.40 -2.03
CA GLY A 54 6.14 -12.69 -2.72
C GLY A 54 5.20 -12.65 -3.92
N SER A 55 4.69 -13.81 -4.33
CA SER A 55 3.91 -14.06 -5.56
C SER A 55 4.69 -13.79 -6.85
N LEU A 56 4.30 -14.41 -7.95
CA LEU A 56 4.74 -14.05 -9.30
C LEU A 56 4.02 -12.78 -9.76
N VAL A 57 2.69 -12.81 -9.63
CA VAL A 57 1.82 -11.68 -9.95
C VAL A 57 0.84 -11.48 -8.80
N THR A 58 0.77 -10.29 -8.27
CA THR A 58 -0.29 -9.88 -7.34
C THR A 58 -1.18 -8.84 -8.01
N MET A 59 -2.49 -9.06 -7.99
CA MET A 59 -3.49 -8.05 -8.31
C MET A 59 -4.44 -7.94 -7.11
N LYS A 60 -4.32 -6.86 -6.35
CA LYS A 60 -5.07 -6.69 -5.09
C LYS A 60 -5.55 -5.27 -4.92
N TYR A 61 -6.88 -5.13 -4.85
CA TYR A 61 -7.50 -3.81 -4.75
C TYR A 61 -8.46 -3.74 -3.58
N HIS A 62 -8.19 -2.80 -2.67
CA HIS A 62 -9.03 -2.50 -1.54
C HIS A 62 -10.08 -1.45 -1.92
N CYS A 63 -11.31 -1.66 -1.53
CA CYS A 63 -12.39 -0.72 -1.79
C CYS A 63 -13.14 -0.39 -0.51
N CYS A 64 -13.39 0.91 -0.26
CA CYS A 64 -14.34 1.38 0.73
C CYS A 64 -15.44 2.16 0.03
N VAL A 65 -16.68 1.72 0.21
CA VAL A 65 -17.87 2.48 -0.16
C VAL A 65 -18.39 3.15 1.11
N LEU A 66 -18.19 4.46 1.23
CA LEU A 66 -18.61 5.27 2.37
C LEU A 66 -20.08 5.67 2.15
N ALA A 67 -20.97 4.73 2.52
CA ALA A 67 -22.39 4.77 2.19
C ALA A 67 -23.24 5.53 3.20
N GLY A 68 -22.73 5.70 4.43
CA GLY A 68 -23.41 6.45 5.48
C GLY A 68 -22.73 7.78 5.76
N GLU A 69 -23.48 8.74 6.26
CA GLU A 69 -22.97 10.04 6.67
C GLU A 69 -21.87 9.89 7.73
N ARG A 70 -20.81 10.70 7.65
CA ARG A 70 -19.63 10.66 8.55
C ARG A 70 -18.85 9.33 8.53
N ALA A 71 -19.10 8.45 7.57
CA ALA A 71 -18.31 7.23 7.41
C ALA A 71 -16.85 7.56 7.08
N LYS A 72 -15.94 6.72 7.56
CA LYS A 72 -14.48 6.86 7.35
C LYS A 72 -13.90 5.62 6.70
N GLY A 73 -12.92 5.84 5.80
CA GLY A 73 -12.19 4.76 5.16
C GLY A 73 -10.68 5.04 5.15
N THR A 74 -9.90 4.08 5.60
CA THR A 74 -8.43 4.15 5.55
C THR A 74 -7.88 2.93 4.83
N VAL A 75 -6.90 3.14 3.95
CA VAL A 75 -6.12 2.07 3.33
C VAL A 75 -4.65 2.38 3.54
N ILE A 76 -3.93 1.45 4.15
CA ILE A 76 -2.49 1.53 4.37
C ILE A 76 -1.87 0.29 3.75
N THR A 77 -1.05 0.47 2.71
CA THR A 77 -0.47 -0.66 1.98
C THR A 77 1.03 -0.52 1.81
N ILE A 78 1.72 -1.67 1.83
CA ILE A 78 3.08 -1.79 1.35
C ILE A 78 3.20 -2.90 0.32
N ALA A 79 3.95 -2.66 -0.75
CA ALA A 79 4.25 -3.61 -1.79
C ALA A 79 5.76 -3.71 -1.99
N VAL A 80 6.30 -4.92 -1.99
CA VAL A 80 7.73 -5.18 -2.26
C VAL A 80 7.84 -6.08 -3.48
N GLY A 81 8.26 -5.51 -4.61
CA GLY A 81 8.45 -6.23 -5.87
C GLY A 81 9.92 -6.53 -6.13
N ASP A 82 10.23 -7.81 -6.30
CA ASP A 82 11.56 -8.34 -6.58
C ASP A 82 11.63 -8.99 -7.98
N LYS A 83 12.76 -9.54 -8.34
CA LYS A 83 13.05 -10.18 -9.64
C LYS A 83 11.90 -11.08 -10.11
N GLY A 84 11.41 -10.77 -11.30
CA GLY A 84 10.33 -11.52 -11.96
C GLY A 84 8.94 -11.26 -11.40
N GLN A 85 8.79 -10.46 -10.33
CA GLN A 85 7.52 -10.19 -9.71
C GLN A 85 6.83 -8.95 -10.30
N ILE A 86 5.51 -9.02 -10.38
CA ILE A 86 4.64 -7.90 -10.74
C ILE A 86 3.59 -7.73 -9.63
N ILE A 87 3.64 -6.62 -8.91
CA ILE A 87 2.66 -6.29 -7.89
C ILE A 87 1.84 -5.10 -8.39
N ASP A 88 0.60 -5.37 -8.79
CA ASP A 88 -0.39 -4.35 -9.18
C ASP A 88 -1.42 -4.25 -8.05
N SER A 89 -1.30 -3.23 -7.25
CA SER A 89 -2.15 -2.99 -6.09
C SER A 89 -2.84 -1.65 -6.19
N GLY A 90 -3.81 -1.42 -5.31
CA GLY A 90 -4.48 -0.13 -5.32
C GLY A 90 -5.62 0.00 -4.32
N ALA A 91 -6.18 1.19 -4.29
CA ALA A 91 -7.29 1.51 -3.41
C ALA A 91 -8.39 2.28 -4.14
N LYS A 92 -9.64 2.00 -3.76
CA LYS A 92 -10.82 2.72 -4.24
C LYS A 92 -11.57 3.30 -3.06
N MET A 93 -11.74 4.62 -3.05
CA MET A 93 -12.56 5.32 -2.08
C MET A 93 -13.76 5.94 -2.78
N ILE A 94 -14.95 5.47 -2.45
CA ILE A 94 -16.20 5.93 -3.06
C ILE A 94 -17.02 6.62 -1.95
N HIS A 95 -17.05 7.94 -2.00
CA HIS A 95 -17.86 8.76 -1.09
C HIS A 95 -19.27 8.85 -1.67
N ALA A 96 -20.21 8.15 -1.05
CA ALA A 96 -21.62 8.09 -1.47
C ALA A 96 -22.55 8.90 -0.56
N ALA A 97 -22.07 9.32 0.62
CA ALA A 97 -22.80 10.11 1.61
C ALA A 97 -21.99 11.35 2.01
N PRO A 98 -22.63 12.39 2.57
CA PRO A 98 -21.95 13.62 2.97
C PRO A 98 -21.08 13.45 4.22
N HIS A 99 -20.18 14.42 4.44
CA HIS A 99 -19.28 14.51 5.60
C HIS A 99 -18.36 13.30 5.79
N THR A 100 -18.10 12.55 4.73
CA THR A 100 -17.25 11.36 4.79
C THR A 100 -15.78 11.71 4.58
N SER A 101 -14.89 10.90 5.15
CA SER A 101 -13.45 11.11 5.00
C SER A 101 -12.73 9.84 4.60
N SER A 102 -11.68 9.98 3.80
CA SER A 102 -10.82 8.86 3.42
C SER A 102 -9.35 9.22 3.45
N GLN A 103 -8.53 8.22 3.76
CA GLN A 103 -7.08 8.31 3.69
C GLN A 103 -6.52 7.07 2.99
N ILE A 104 -5.59 7.30 2.09
CA ILE A 104 -4.83 6.24 1.42
C ILE A 104 -3.35 6.53 1.62
N ILE A 105 -2.62 5.59 2.20
CA ILE A 105 -1.17 5.60 2.33
C ILE A 105 -0.65 4.36 1.61
N SER A 106 0.04 4.56 0.50
CA SER A 106 0.60 3.47 -0.28
C SER A 106 2.12 3.62 -0.38
N LYS A 107 2.83 2.62 0.10
CA LYS A 107 4.28 2.52 -0.03
C LYS A 107 4.65 1.37 -0.94
N SER A 108 5.63 1.58 -1.81
CA SER A 108 6.14 0.50 -2.66
C SER A 108 7.66 0.53 -2.77
N ILE A 109 8.23 -0.67 -2.85
CA ILE A 109 9.66 -0.89 -3.06
C ILE A 109 9.80 -1.78 -4.29
N ALA A 110 10.64 -1.37 -5.24
CA ALA A 110 10.96 -2.15 -6.43
C ALA A 110 12.47 -2.37 -6.51
N ARG A 111 12.88 -3.64 -6.71
CA ARG A 111 14.28 -4.04 -6.77
C ARG A 111 14.51 -5.20 -7.73
N ASN A 112 15.75 -5.40 -8.19
CA ASN A 112 16.20 -6.53 -9.02
C ASN A 112 15.37 -6.72 -10.31
N GLY A 113 14.81 -5.65 -10.87
CA GLY A 113 13.91 -5.70 -12.03
C GLY A 113 12.45 -6.02 -11.69
N GLY A 114 12.07 -6.01 -10.43
CA GLY A 114 10.68 -6.12 -9.99
C GLY A 114 9.83 -4.93 -10.43
N LYS A 115 8.53 -5.15 -10.53
CA LYS A 115 7.57 -4.13 -10.94
C LYS A 115 6.50 -3.94 -9.89
N THR A 116 6.28 -2.69 -9.48
CA THR A 116 5.19 -2.32 -8.58
C THR A 116 4.33 -1.25 -9.23
N ASN A 117 3.02 -1.49 -9.29
CA ASN A 117 2.05 -0.52 -9.80
C ASN A 117 1.02 -0.20 -8.72
N TYR A 118 0.67 1.05 -8.60
CA TYR A 118 -0.43 1.50 -7.77
C TYR A 118 -1.54 2.10 -8.63
N ARG A 119 -2.79 1.63 -8.42
CA ARG A 119 -3.97 2.20 -9.08
C ARG A 119 -4.92 2.75 -8.03
N GLY A 120 -5.05 4.05 -7.99
CA GLY A 120 -5.93 4.76 -7.06
C GLY A 120 -7.19 5.25 -7.73
N LEU A 121 -8.34 5.10 -7.07
CA LEU A 121 -9.58 5.77 -7.42
C LEU A 121 -10.17 6.45 -6.20
N VAL A 122 -10.30 7.77 -6.25
CA VAL A 122 -11.11 8.53 -5.29
C VAL A 122 -12.28 9.13 -6.05
N ARG A 123 -13.50 8.82 -5.58
CA ARG A 123 -14.72 9.33 -6.19
C ARG A 123 -15.63 9.96 -5.14
N HIS A 124 -15.94 11.25 -5.33
CA HIS A 124 -16.99 11.94 -4.58
C HIS A 124 -18.24 12.04 -5.44
N ASN A 125 -19.31 11.39 -5.03
CA ASN A 125 -20.60 11.44 -5.73
C ASN A 125 -21.26 12.82 -5.58
N LYS A 126 -22.23 13.13 -6.42
CA LYS A 126 -22.92 14.41 -6.43
C LYS A 126 -23.51 14.81 -5.07
N ASN A 127 -24.06 13.84 -4.35
CA ASN A 127 -24.69 14.07 -3.05
C ASN A 127 -23.72 13.90 -1.87
N ALA A 128 -22.46 13.63 -2.11
CA ALA A 128 -21.41 13.47 -1.10
C ALA A 128 -20.63 14.78 -0.92
N TYR A 129 -21.30 15.80 -0.38
CA TYR A 129 -20.70 17.11 -0.10
C TYR A 129 -19.93 17.12 1.22
N ASP A 130 -19.05 18.11 1.39
CA ASP A 130 -18.15 18.27 2.56
C ASP A 130 -17.36 16.99 2.87
N CYS A 131 -16.86 16.35 1.82
CA CYS A 131 -16.03 15.17 1.93
C CYS A 131 -14.54 15.54 1.81
N LYS A 132 -13.69 14.77 2.49
CA LYS A 132 -12.25 14.97 2.49
C LYS A 132 -11.54 13.67 2.15
N SER A 133 -10.60 13.74 1.21
CA SER A 133 -9.75 12.62 0.85
C SER A 133 -8.29 13.05 0.82
N LYS A 134 -7.42 12.25 1.43
CA LYS A 134 -5.96 12.40 1.34
C LYS A 134 -5.34 11.14 0.78
N VAL A 135 -4.49 11.30 -0.22
CA VAL A 135 -3.77 10.19 -0.86
C VAL A 135 -2.28 10.48 -0.82
N GLU A 136 -1.53 9.57 -0.23
CA GLU A 136 -0.06 9.62 -0.15
C GLU A 136 0.51 8.36 -0.82
N CYS A 137 1.34 8.54 -1.85
CA CYS A 137 1.95 7.43 -2.58
C CYS A 137 3.47 7.61 -2.62
N ASP A 138 4.18 6.85 -1.78
CA ASP A 138 5.63 6.86 -1.73
C ASP A 138 6.22 5.62 -2.41
N ARG A 139 7.22 5.83 -3.25
CA ARG A 139 7.88 4.78 -4.01
C ARG A 139 9.39 4.85 -3.83
N LEU A 140 10.00 3.70 -3.55
CA LEU A 140 11.44 3.54 -3.44
C LEU A 140 11.93 2.56 -4.50
N ILE A 141 12.79 3.01 -5.40
CA ILE A 141 13.39 2.18 -6.45
C ILE A 141 14.87 1.98 -6.11
N LEU A 142 15.29 0.71 -5.97
CA LEU A 142 16.63 0.38 -5.49
C LEU A 142 17.67 0.23 -6.60
N ASP A 143 17.25 0.12 -7.87
CA ASP A 143 18.13 -0.10 -9.02
C ASP A 143 17.64 0.63 -10.28
N LYS A 144 18.33 0.38 -11.42
CA LYS A 144 18.04 1.05 -12.69
C LYS A 144 17.07 0.29 -13.60
N ILE A 145 16.75 -0.97 -13.27
CA ILE A 145 15.93 -1.87 -14.09
C ILE A 145 14.54 -2.12 -13.52
N SER A 146 14.36 -1.82 -12.24
CA SER A 146 13.07 -1.90 -11.57
C SER A 146 12.15 -0.74 -11.92
N THR A 147 10.85 -0.99 -11.90
CA THR A 147 9.85 0.04 -12.22
C THR A 147 8.78 0.15 -11.14
N SER A 148 8.32 1.36 -10.93
CA SER A 148 7.20 1.64 -10.03
C SER A 148 6.33 2.74 -10.62
N ASP A 149 5.08 2.41 -10.93
CA ASP A 149 4.14 3.33 -11.58
C ASP A 149 2.94 3.65 -10.68
N THR A 150 2.38 4.83 -10.85
CA THR A 150 1.16 5.26 -10.15
C THR A 150 0.15 5.78 -11.15
N VAL A 151 -1.07 5.24 -11.10
CA VAL A 151 -2.19 5.63 -11.96
C VAL A 151 -3.31 6.17 -11.08
N PRO A 152 -3.31 7.47 -10.76
CA PRO A 152 -4.37 8.08 -9.97
C PRO A 152 -5.58 8.40 -10.83
N THR A 153 -6.78 8.19 -10.28
CA THR A 153 -8.04 8.64 -10.86
C THR A 153 -8.85 9.35 -9.80
N ASN A 154 -9.10 10.64 -9.99
CA ASN A 154 -9.88 11.45 -9.09
C ASN A 154 -11.15 11.94 -9.80
N ILE A 155 -12.31 11.63 -9.25
CA ILE A 155 -13.62 12.02 -9.79
C ILE A 155 -14.36 12.80 -8.73
N MET A 156 -14.54 14.08 -8.94
CA MET A 156 -15.29 14.97 -8.05
C MET A 156 -16.56 15.45 -8.76
N ALA A 157 -17.70 15.01 -8.29
CA ALA A 157 -19.00 15.37 -8.87
C ALA A 157 -19.76 16.48 -8.09
N ASN A 158 -19.06 17.13 -7.15
CA ASN A 158 -19.54 18.31 -6.40
C ASN A 158 -18.38 19.28 -6.17
N ASN A 159 -18.69 20.51 -5.72
CA ASN A 159 -17.70 21.58 -5.53
C ASN A 159 -17.36 21.82 -4.05
N ASP A 160 -17.96 21.07 -3.13
CA ASP A 160 -17.88 21.30 -1.67
C ASP A 160 -17.00 20.27 -0.97
N SER A 161 -16.16 19.58 -1.72
CA SER A 161 -15.29 18.51 -1.21
C SER A 161 -13.84 18.74 -1.61
N ILE A 162 -12.92 18.10 -0.90
CA ILE A 162 -11.47 18.26 -1.09
C ILE A 162 -10.83 16.90 -1.36
N ILE A 163 -9.97 16.85 -2.39
CA ILE A 163 -9.06 15.71 -2.65
C ILE A 163 -7.64 16.26 -2.67
N GLU A 164 -6.81 15.78 -1.75
CA GLU A 164 -5.38 16.01 -1.71
C GLU A 164 -4.67 14.76 -2.22
N HIS A 165 -3.72 14.92 -3.13
CA HIS A 165 -2.94 13.81 -3.64
C HIS A 165 -1.47 14.20 -3.70
N GLU A 166 -0.65 13.47 -2.95
CA GLU A 166 0.79 13.60 -2.92
C GLU A 166 1.43 12.30 -3.42
N ALA A 167 2.40 12.40 -4.30
CA ALA A 167 3.12 11.25 -4.81
C ALA A 167 4.63 11.54 -4.87
N THR A 168 5.41 10.69 -4.21
CA THR A 168 6.86 10.79 -4.15
C THR A 168 7.52 9.59 -4.81
N VAL A 169 8.55 9.82 -5.61
CA VAL A 169 9.43 8.77 -6.15
C VAL A 169 10.83 9.04 -5.68
N SER A 170 11.35 8.13 -4.90
CA SER A 170 12.73 8.17 -4.43
C SER A 170 13.53 7.04 -5.05
N LYS A 171 14.73 7.35 -5.50
CA LYS A 171 15.78 6.36 -5.77
C LYS A 171 16.78 6.38 -4.64
N VAL A 172 17.35 5.23 -4.31
CA VAL A 172 18.45 5.21 -3.34
C VAL A 172 19.58 6.07 -3.89
N SER A 173 19.91 7.12 -3.16
CA SER A 173 20.95 8.07 -3.54
C SER A 173 22.34 7.43 -3.35
N GLU A 174 23.23 7.58 -4.33
CA GLU A 174 24.62 7.16 -4.20
C GLU A 174 25.32 7.90 -3.05
N ASP A 175 24.97 9.14 -2.79
CA ASP A 175 25.48 9.93 -1.68
C ASP A 175 25.05 9.37 -0.31
N GLN A 176 23.79 8.95 -0.18
CA GLN A 176 23.30 8.29 1.04
C GLN A 176 24.01 6.96 1.29
N LEU A 177 24.17 6.15 0.25
CA LEU A 177 24.93 4.91 0.33
C LEU A 177 26.39 5.18 0.71
N PHE A 178 27.04 6.13 0.04
CA PHE A 178 28.40 6.51 0.32
C PHE A 178 28.57 6.97 1.77
N TYR A 179 27.68 7.82 2.26
CA TYR A 179 27.71 8.27 3.64
C TYR A 179 27.62 7.11 4.64
N LEU A 180 26.67 6.19 4.45
CA LEU A 180 26.52 5.04 5.33
C LEU A 180 27.70 4.09 5.25
N MET A 181 28.25 3.85 4.04
CA MET A 181 29.43 3.01 3.82
C MET A 181 30.68 3.65 4.44
N SER A 182 30.84 4.97 4.40
CA SER A 182 31.94 5.69 5.07
C SER A 182 31.91 5.55 6.59
N ARG A 183 30.75 5.16 7.15
CA ARG A 183 30.58 4.83 8.58
C ARG A 183 30.82 3.36 8.91
N GLY A 184 31.29 2.58 7.95
CA GLY A 184 31.69 1.18 8.13
C GLY A 184 30.62 0.14 7.78
N LEU A 185 29.49 0.55 7.18
CA LEU A 185 28.49 -0.39 6.69
C LEU A 185 28.88 -0.94 5.32
N THR A 186 28.58 -2.20 5.06
CA THR A 186 28.61 -2.73 3.71
C THR A 186 27.50 -2.11 2.86
N LYS A 187 27.59 -2.17 1.56
CA LYS A 187 26.53 -1.67 0.66
C LYS A 187 25.18 -2.34 0.95
N ALA A 188 25.18 -3.65 1.21
CA ALA A 188 23.96 -4.39 1.56
C ALA A 188 23.33 -3.87 2.87
N GLN A 189 24.13 -3.69 3.92
CA GLN A 189 23.67 -3.14 5.19
C GLN A 189 23.15 -1.71 5.06
N ALA A 190 23.82 -0.87 4.27
CA ALA A 190 23.38 0.50 4.00
C ALA A 190 22.02 0.52 3.26
N THR A 191 21.86 -0.35 2.26
CA THR A 191 20.58 -0.47 1.53
C THR A 191 19.48 -0.99 2.44
N GLU A 192 19.75 -2.02 3.25
CA GLU A 192 18.79 -2.53 4.24
C GLU A 192 18.33 -1.43 5.20
N MET A 193 19.27 -0.63 5.71
CA MET A 193 18.94 0.47 6.63
C MET A 193 18.01 1.51 5.98
N ILE A 194 18.25 1.86 4.71
CA ILE A 194 17.39 2.80 3.97
C ILE A 194 15.99 2.20 3.76
N VAL A 195 15.90 0.94 3.37
CA VAL A 195 14.64 0.23 3.19
C VAL A 195 13.87 0.14 4.50
N MET A 196 14.52 -0.24 5.59
CA MET A 196 13.89 -0.33 6.90
C MET A 196 13.37 1.03 7.39
N GLY A 197 14.10 2.12 7.14
CA GLY A 197 13.63 3.47 7.44
C GLY A 197 12.41 3.88 6.60
N PHE A 198 12.36 3.45 5.33
CA PHE A 198 11.23 3.74 4.45
C PHE A 198 9.94 3.01 4.87
N ILE A 199 10.04 1.78 5.37
CA ILE A 199 8.88 0.98 5.79
C ILE A 199 8.47 1.20 7.25
N GLU A 200 9.33 1.81 8.07
CA GLU A 200 9.10 1.98 9.50
C GLU A 200 7.75 2.63 9.83
N PRO A 201 7.29 3.70 9.15
CA PRO A 201 5.96 4.27 9.38
C PRO A 201 4.82 3.28 9.15
N PHE A 202 4.96 2.38 8.16
CA PHE A 202 3.99 1.31 7.92
C PHE A 202 4.03 0.25 9.03
N SER A 203 5.23 -0.16 9.44
CA SER A 203 5.40 -1.17 10.50
C SER A 203 4.77 -0.73 11.82
N ARG A 204 4.75 0.56 12.12
CA ARG A 204 4.10 1.09 13.33
C ARG A 204 2.58 0.95 13.33
N GLU A 205 1.96 0.83 12.16
CA GLU A 205 0.52 0.63 12.02
C GLU A 205 0.12 -0.84 12.21
N LEU A 206 1.08 -1.76 12.19
CA LEU A 206 0.82 -3.18 12.36
C LEU A 206 0.74 -3.58 13.85
N PRO A 207 -0.07 -4.60 14.20
CA PRO A 207 0.11 -5.31 15.46
C PRO A 207 1.55 -5.82 15.58
N MET A 208 2.07 -5.89 16.80
CA MET A 208 3.49 -6.17 17.06
C MET A 208 3.97 -7.46 16.36
N GLU A 209 3.17 -8.51 16.39
CA GLU A 209 3.51 -9.81 15.79
C GLU A 209 3.68 -9.67 14.25
N TYR A 210 2.78 -8.96 13.60
CA TYR A 210 2.86 -8.70 12.15
C TYR A 210 4.01 -7.76 11.80
N ALA A 211 4.31 -6.77 12.64
CA ALA A 211 5.44 -5.86 12.42
C ALA A 211 6.77 -6.61 12.49
N VAL A 212 6.92 -7.51 13.48
CA VAL A 212 8.12 -8.35 13.62
C VAL A 212 8.28 -9.27 12.41
N GLU A 213 7.20 -9.95 12.00
CA GLU A 213 7.22 -10.86 10.85
C GLU A 213 7.56 -10.10 9.56
N LEU A 214 6.90 -8.98 9.27
CA LEU A 214 7.18 -8.17 8.09
C LEU A 214 8.65 -7.73 8.03
N ASN A 215 9.16 -7.20 9.14
CA ASN A 215 10.54 -6.75 9.21
C ASN A 215 11.53 -7.89 9.00
N GLN A 216 11.24 -9.08 9.53
CA GLN A 216 12.08 -10.27 9.32
C GLN A 216 12.03 -10.72 7.85
N LEU A 217 10.85 -10.79 7.24
CA LEU A 217 10.68 -11.17 5.84
C LEU A 217 11.47 -10.25 4.91
N ILE A 218 11.37 -8.93 5.12
CA ILE A 218 12.09 -7.96 4.31
C ILE A 218 13.61 -8.09 4.51
N LYS A 219 14.07 -8.30 5.75
CA LYS A 219 15.50 -8.53 6.01
C LYS A 219 16.04 -9.79 5.37
N LEU A 220 15.31 -10.90 5.46
CA LEU A 220 15.69 -12.17 4.81
C LEU A 220 15.76 -12.00 3.30
N ASP A 221 14.75 -11.38 2.72
CA ASP A 221 14.67 -11.11 1.31
C ASP A 221 15.83 -10.21 0.84
N MET A 222 16.25 -9.23 1.67
CA MET A 222 17.43 -8.38 1.40
C MET A 222 18.77 -9.11 1.58
N SER A 223 18.84 -10.14 2.44
CA SER A 223 20.08 -10.87 2.72
C SER A 223 20.38 -11.95 1.68
N GLU A 224 19.39 -12.51 1.01
CA GLU A 224 19.60 -13.48 -0.08
C GLU A 224 20.39 -12.88 -1.25
N ASP A 225 20.31 -11.57 -1.47
CA ASP A 225 21.10 -10.85 -2.46
C ASP A 225 22.59 -10.67 -2.08
N ALA A 226 22.95 -10.89 -0.81
CA ALA A 226 24.32 -10.75 -0.33
C ALA A 226 25.18 -12.02 -0.57
N ILE A 227 24.57 -13.12 -1.03
CA ILE A 227 25.20 -14.43 -1.21
C ILE A 227 25.36 -14.79 -2.71
N GLY A 228 24.90 -13.91 -3.62
CA GLY A 228 24.98 -14.09 -5.09
C GLY A 228 26.17 -13.40 -5.74
#